data_2fa236ecf63d3c1ea2d24ce484e1cb09
#
_entry.id   2fa236ecf63d3c1ea2d24ce484e1cb09
#
_cell.length_a   1.000
_cell.length_b   1.000
_cell.length_c   1.000
_cell.angle_alpha   90.00
_cell.angle_beta   90.00
_cell.angle_gamma   90.00
#
_symmetry.space_group_name_H-M   'P 1'
#
loop_
_entity.id
_entity.type
_entity.pdbx_description
1 polymer ?
#
loop_
_entity_poly.entity_id
_entity_poly.type
_entity_poly.pdbx_seq_one_letter_code
_entity_poly.pdbx_strand_id
1 'polypeptide(L)'
;EIAQCLVGSEMCIRDSDKATEQALGEQGLILPLNDYLDTVSVGYKQALDEIEGMRDYITTPNGNIYSLPNVDGSLHVQYNMKLWINTQWLDNLGLEMPTTTEEFYQVMKAFKEQDANGNGDLNDEIPLSTVTSGAGTQIDGFLMNPFQLTSETNKLYLDNGKVTFAPVQEGYKEGLKYLKQLYSEGLLNPESFTQDKNNQVNINEAGDECVIGAFLAQRPGYACDLTTEPYSDKWKQYQSLAPLTGPDGQCVASWNPYVMFQTGMTFISSSCSNPEAAFRLLDYIETQTYRAILGKEGVNYVMLDDDTTEVGMDGVTKALYKKLDASTANVTLNQVTALVRTPDFLLADATNPDPYAEDVKPVNGRNVVIYRASLEHEKVRQSRESVMPDLYMSQEDSSEMSLLKTNVMDVQKEYMVQFITGAKDIDAEWDGYISALNNVGLERYLELLQKAYDESSFAK
;
A
#
# COMPACT_ATOMS: atom_id res chain seq x y z
N GLU A 1 -1.41 -11.66 -27.11
CA GLU A 1 -1.70 -10.22 -26.96
C GLU A 1 -0.44 -9.33 -27.03
N ILE A 2 0.71 -9.71 -26.42
CA ILE A 2 1.98 -8.96 -26.53
C ILE A 2 2.39 -8.81 -27.99
N ALA A 3 2.24 -9.86 -28.79
CA ALA A 3 2.54 -9.81 -30.23
C ALA A 3 1.67 -8.84 -31.02
N GLN A 4 0.45 -8.53 -30.57
CA GLN A 4 -0.43 -7.58 -31.24
C GLN A 4 -0.05 -6.12 -30.99
N CYS A 5 0.55 -5.79 -29.84
CA CYS A 5 1.06 -4.44 -29.58
C CYS A 5 2.34 -4.14 -30.36
N LEU A 6 3.15 -5.16 -30.65
CA LEU A 6 4.44 -5.00 -31.36
C LEU A 6 4.30 -4.98 -32.88
N VAL A 7 3.23 -5.55 -33.44
CA VAL A 7 3.02 -5.59 -34.88
C VAL A 7 2.30 -4.33 -35.36
N GLY A 8 3.07 -3.40 -35.95
CA GLY A 8 2.56 -2.18 -36.57
C GLY A 8 2.40 -0.98 -35.64
N SER A 9 2.90 -1.04 -34.40
CA SER A 9 2.92 0.08 -33.45
C SER A 9 4.36 0.53 -33.20
N GLU A 10 4.61 1.81 -33.28
CA GLU A 10 5.92 2.43 -32.93
C GLU A 10 6.09 2.59 -31.41
N MET A 11 4.98 2.60 -30.66
CA MET A 11 4.94 2.64 -29.20
C MET A 11 4.10 1.48 -28.67
N CYS A 12 4.50 0.91 -27.57
CA CYS A 12 3.69 -0.07 -26.82
C CYS A 12 3.42 0.48 -25.43
N ILE A 13 2.15 0.63 -25.10
CA ILE A 13 1.70 0.99 -23.76
C ILE A 13 1.13 -0.28 -23.15
N ARG A 14 1.73 -0.79 -22.06
CA ARG A 14 1.28 -2.02 -21.46
C ARG A 14 1.73 -2.21 -20.02
N ASP A 15 0.85 -2.82 -19.26
CA ASP A 15 1.11 -3.36 -17.94
C ASP A 15 1.82 -4.72 -18.09
N SER A 16 3.14 -4.77 -17.82
CA SER A 16 3.95 -5.98 -17.80
C SER A 16 4.77 -6.05 -16.51
N ASP A 17 5.17 -7.26 -16.14
CA ASP A 17 6.09 -7.46 -15.01
C ASP A 17 7.56 -7.20 -15.39
N LYS A 18 8.42 -7.08 -14.37
CA LYS A 18 9.86 -6.84 -14.54
C LYS A 18 10.55 -7.93 -15.37
N ALA A 19 10.13 -9.18 -15.24
CA ALA A 19 10.73 -10.29 -15.98
C ALA A 19 10.40 -10.21 -17.48
N THR A 20 9.16 -9.85 -17.81
CA THR A 20 8.75 -9.62 -19.21
C THR A 20 9.46 -8.42 -19.80
N GLU A 21 9.56 -7.31 -19.08
CA GLU A 21 10.31 -6.12 -19.50
C GLU A 21 11.77 -6.47 -19.84
N GLN A 22 12.45 -7.14 -18.90
CA GLN A 22 13.83 -7.56 -19.10
C GLN A 22 13.98 -8.49 -20.31
N ALA A 23 13.10 -9.49 -20.45
CA ALA A 23 13.16 -10.45 -21.56
C ALA A 23 12.96 -9.78 -22.93
N LEU A 24 12.03 -8.83 -23.03
CA LEU A 24 11.81 -8.07 -24.28
C LEU A 24 13.02 -7.20 -24.62
N GLY A 25 13.65 -6.57 -23.62
CA GLY A 25 14.87 -5.78 -23.80
C GLY A 25 16.06 -6.61 -24.24
N GLU A 26 16.29 -7.76 -23.60
CA GLU A 26 17.38 -8.70 -23.95
C GLU A 26 17.21 -9.31 -25.35
N GLN A 27 15.97 -9.50 -25.79
CA GLN A 27 15.64 -9.94 -27.16
C GLN A 27 15.77 -8.82 -28.21
N GLY A 28 16.03 -7.57 -27.79
CA GLY A 28 16.11 -6.41 -28.67
C GLY A 28 14.79 -6.01 -29.31
N LEU A 29 13.65 -6.36 -28.70
CA LEU A 29 12.32 -6.00 -29.19
C LEU A 29 11.88 -4.61 -28.75
N ILE A 30 12.45 -4.11 -27.65
CA ILE A 30 12.25 -2.75 -27.12
C ILE A 30 13.59 -2.06 -26.94
N LEU A 31 13.59 -0.74 -27.02
CA LEU A 31 14.80 0.08 -26.97
C LEU A 31 15.21 0.40 -25.53
N PRO A 32 16.52 0.43 -25.20
CA PRO A 32 16.99 1.05 -23.97
C PRO A 32 16.74 2.56 -24.01
N LEU A 33 16.26 3.10 -22.90
CA LEU A 33 15.83 4.49 -22.78
C LEU A 33 16.83 5.39 -22.05
N ASN A 34 17.96 4.83 -21.59
CA ASN A 34 18.96 5.56 -20.79
C ASN A 34 19.39 6.88 -21.44
N ASP A 35 19.85 6.83 -22.70
CA ASP A 35 20.33 8.01 -23.41
C ASP A 35 19.23 9.08 -23.58
N TYR A 36 17.98 8.66 -23.79
CA TYR A 36 16.86 9.60 -23.90
C TYR A 36 16.53 10.23 -22.56
N LEU A 37 16.53 9.45 -21.48
CA LEU A 37 16.34 9.95 -20.11
C LEU A 37 17.40 10.97 -19.71
N ASP A 38 18.65 10.72 -20.08
CA ASP A 38 19.77 11.56 -19.68
C ASP A 38 19.95 12.82 -20.55
N THR A 39 19.51 12.79 -21.82
CA THR A 39 19.81 13.87 -22.79
C THR A 39 18.59 14.68 -23.24
N VAL A 40 17.42 14.07 -23.36
CA VAL A 40 16.24 14.72 -23.96
C VAL A 40 15.00 14.77 -23.07
N SER A 41 14.96 13.99 -21.97
CA SER A 41 13.88 14.00 -21.01
C SER A 41 13.85 15.31 -20.22
N VAL A 42 12.65 15.77 -19.89
CA VAL A 42 12.40 16.90 -18.99
C VAL A 42 11.68 16.42 -17.74
N GLY A 43 10.55 15.77 -17.91
CA GLY A 43 9.69 15.41 -16.80
C GLY A 43 10.16 14.16 -16.05
N TYR A 44 10.49 13.08 -16.75
CA TYR A 44 11.04 11.89 -16.09
C TYR A 44 12.42 12.15 -15.49
N LYS A 45 13.25 12.99 -16.15
CA LYS A 45 14.53 13.41 -15.58
C LYS A 45 14.32 14.11 -14.23
N GLN A 46 13.37 15.02 -14.15
CA GLN A 46 13.03 15.69 -12.90
C GLN A 46 12.59 14.68 -11.83
N ALA A 47 11.71 13.73 -12.18
CA ALA A 47 11.27 12.69 -11.23
C ALA A 47 12.42 11.79 -10.76
N LEU A 48 13.36 11.44 -11.65
CA LEU A 48 14.55 10.65 -11.31
C LEU A 48 15.52 11.41 -10.40
N ASP A 49 15.59 12.74 -10.52
CA ASP A 49 16.44 13.59 -9.68
C ASP A 49 15.80 13.85 -8.29
N GLU A 50 14.46 13.91 -8.21
CA GLU A 50 13.70 14.22 -6.98
C GLU A 50 13.36 12.98 -6.14
N ILE A 51 13.14 11.82 -6.77
CA ILE A 51 12.64 10.63 -6.08
C ILE A 51 13.78 9.63 -5.86
N GLU A 52 14.22 9.54 -4.62
CA GLU A 52 15.30 8.66 -4.20
C GLU A 52 15.03 7.18 -4.52
N GLY A 53 16.01 6.52 -5.16
CA GLY A 53 15.97 5.10 -5.51
C GLY A 53 15.11 4.77 -6.73
N MET A 54 14.46 5.75 -7.39
CA MET A 54 13.67 5.49 -8.59
C MET A 54 14.52 4.91 -9.72
N ARG A 55 15.67 5.51 -10.01
CA ARG A 55 16.56 5.03 -11.09
C ARG A 55 17.02 3.59 -10.84
N ASP A 56 17.45 3.26 -9.61
CA ASP A 56 17.90 1.91 -9.26
C ASP A 56 16.77 0.88 -9.42
N TYR A 57 15.57 1.26 -9.02
CA TYR A 57 14.39 0.37 -9.08
C TYR A 57 13.96 0.02 -10.52
N ILE A 58 14.13 0.94 -11.48
CA ILE A 58 13.75 0.75 -12.89
C ILE A 58 14.91 0.28 -13.77
N THR A 59 16.12 0.17 -13.24
CA THR A 59 17.30 -0.29 -13.99
C THR A 59 17.43 -1.80 -13.90
N THR A 60 17.49 -2.45 -15.05
CA THR A 60 17.72 -3.90 -15.15
C THR A 60 19.16 -4.28 -14.79
N PRO A 61 19.46 -5.55 -14.46
CA PRO A 61 20.80 -5.99 -14.10
C PRO A 61 21.88 -5.72 -15.16
N ASN A 62 21.50 -5.64 -16.44
CA ASN A 62 22.42 -5.26 -17.53
C ASN A 62 22.67 -3.75 -17.66
N GLY A 63 22.11 -2.94 -16.75
CA GLY A 63 22.28 -1.49 -16.68
C GLY A 63 21.34 -0.68 -17.58
N ASN A 64 20.42 -1.33 -18.27
CA ASN A 64 19.46 -0.64 -19.14
C ASN A 64 18.15 -0.32 -18.42
N ILE A 65 17.50 0.75 -18.87
CA ILE A 65 16.12 1.10 -18.52
C ILE A 65 15.31 0.91 -19.79
N TYR A 66 14.29 0.06 -19.76
CA TYR A 66 13.51 -0.28 -20.94
C TYR A 66 12.10 0.29 -20.94
N SER A 67 11.57 0.66 -19.76
CA SER A 67 10.23 1.23 -19.64
C SER A 67 10.22 2.56 -18.91
N LEU A 68 9.23 3.39 -19.22
CA LEU A 68 8.84 4.53 -18.41
C LEU A 68 7.82 4.05 -17.34
N PRO A 69 8.09 4.24 -16.05
CA PRO A 69 7.22 3.78 -15.00
C PRO A 69 6.03 4.71 -14.75
N ASN A 70 4.93 4.16 -14.26
CA ASN A 70 3.96 4.97 -13.55
C ASN A 70 4.51 5.29 -12.14
N VAL A 71 4.37 6.55 -11.72
CA VAL A 71 4.85 7.02 -10.40
C VAL A 71 3.68 7.53 -9.58
N ASP A 72 3.47 6.96 -8.41
CA ASP A 72 2.54 7.46 -7.40
C ASP A 72 3.30 7.87 -6.12
N GLY A 73 3.70 9.13 -6.05
CA GLY A 73 4.43 9.71 -4.92
C GLY A 73 3.59 9.93 -3.66
N SER A 74 2.36 9.40 -3.59
CA SER A 74 1.53 9.54 -2.40
C SER A 74 2.18 8.90 -1.18
N LEU A 75 2.36 9.65 -0.11
CA LEU A 75 2.93 9.12 1.13
C LEU A 75 2.15 7.91 1.66
N HIS A 76 0.82 7.94 1.53
CA HIS A 76 -0.03 6.92 2.11
C HIS A 76 0.07 5.53 1.45
N VAL A 77 0.48 5.43 0.19
CA VAL A 77 0.68 4.13 -0.47
C VAL A 77 1.92 3.40 0.07
N GLN A 78 2.88 4.15 0.59
CA GLN A 78 4.09 3.58 1.19
C GLN A 78 3.84 2.99 2.58
N TYR A 79 2.70 3.32 3.22
CA TYR A 79 2.27 2.89 4.56
C TYR A 79 0.86 2.34 4.51
N ASN A 80 0.65 1.23 3.83
CA ASN A 80 -0.70 0.67 3.65
C ASN A 80 -1.26 0.06 4.94
N MET A 81 -0.43 -0.59 5.74
CA MET A 81 -0.87 -1.30 6.94
C MET A 81 -1.18 -0.32 8.07
N LYS A 82 -2.46 0.03 8.20
CA LYS A 82 -2.99 0.92 9.24
C LYS A 82 -4.10 0.24 10.02
N LEU A 83 -4.29 0.69 11.24
CA LEU A 83 -5.44 0.33 12.07
C LEU A 83 -6.22 1.60 12.38
N TRP A 84 -7.51 1.55 12.18
CA TRP A 84 -8.46 2.61 12.47
C TRP A 84 -9.25 2.24 13.72
N ILE A 85 -9.40 3.19 14.64
CA ILE A 85 -10.11 2.99 15.90
C ILE A 85 -11.19 4.06 16.08
N ASN A 86 -12.34 3.68 16.58
CA ASN A 86 -13.46 4.57 16.84
C ASN A 86 -13.16 5.41 18.10
N THR A 87 -12.91 6.69 17.88
CA THR A 87 -12.58 7.62 18.96
C THR A 87 -13.81 8.03 19.79
N GLN A 88 -15.01 7.99 19.19
CA GLN A 88 -16.26 8.22 19.95
C GLN A 88 -16.46 7.13 21.01
N TRP A 89 -16.11 5.88 20.69
CA TRP A 89 -16.17 4.78 21.67
C TRP A 89 -15.16 4.96 22.79
N LEU A 90 -13.95 5.44 22.47
CA LEU A 90 -12.97 5.78 23.50
C LEU A 90 -13.52 6.86 24.43
N ASP A 91 -14.07 7.94 23.86
CA ASP A 91 -14.65 9.04 24.63
C ASP A 91 -15.84 8.59 25.51
N ASN A 92 -16.76 7.78 24.96
CA ASN A 92 -17.92 7.25 25.70
C ASN A 92 -17.50 6.44 26.92
N LEU A 93 -16.39 5.69 26.82
CA LEU A 93 -15.87 4.86 27.90
C LEU A 93 -14.80 5.56 28.77
N GLY A 94 -14.41 6.79 28.42
CA GLY A 94 -13.36 7.52 29.13
C GLY A 94 -11.97 6.89 28.98
N LEU A 95 -11.69 6.28 27.82
CA LEU A 95 -10.44 5.61 27.51
C LEU A 95 -9.53 6.51 26.66
N GLU A 96 -8.22 6.37 26.87
CA GLU A 96 -7.21 7.03 26.07
C GLU A 96 -6.86 6.20 24.83
N MET A 97 -6.27 6.85 23.82
CA MET A 97 -5.75 6.20 22.62
C MET A 97 -4.61 5.25 22.99
N PRO A 98 -4.71 3.94 22.69
CA PRO A 98 -3.69 2.97 23.08
C PRO A 98 -2.37 3.19 22.29
N THR A 99 -1.24 3.00 22.97
CA THR A 99 0.11 3.14 22.45
C THR A 99 0.92 1.85 22.48
N THR A 100 0.45 0.86 23.23
CA THR A 100 1.08 -0.46 23.37
C THR A 100 0.10 -1.57 23.00
N THR A 101 0.62 -2.75 22.70
CA THR A 101 -0.22 -3.94 22.42
C THR A 101 -1.08 -4.33 23.63
N GLU A 102 -0.58 -4.12 24.84
CA GLU A 102 -1.35 -4.39 26.06
C GLU A 102 -2.49 -3.38 26.26
N GLU A 103 -2.23 -2.08 26.07
CA GLU A 103 -3.29 -1.07 26.15
C GLU A 103 -4.35 -1.30 25.05
N PHE A 104 -3.94 -1.67 23.83
CA PHE A 104 -4.87 -2.01 22.77
C PHE A 104 -5.75 -3.21 23.14
N TYR A 105 -5.17 -4.26 23.71
CA TYR A 105 -5.94 -5.40 24.22
C TYR A 105 -6.97 -4.98 25.28
N GLN A 106 -6.60 -4.13 26.24
CA GLN A 106 -7.52 -3.65 27.27
C GLN A 106 -8.65 -2.78 26.67
N VAL A 107 -8.34 -1.96 25.67
CA VAL A 107 -9.36 -1.18 24.95
C VAL A 107 -10.33 -2.10 24.20
N MET A 108 -9.84 -3.12 23.50
CA MET A 108 -10.71 -4.09 22.80
C MET A 108 -11.62 -4.85 23.79
N LYS A 109 -11.12 -5.18 24.97
CA LYS A 109 -11.95 -5.78 26.04
C LYS A 109 -13.05 -4.83 26.50
N ALA A 110 -12.70 -3.57 26.74
CA ALA A 110 -13.68 -2.57 27.16
C ALA A 110 -14.76 -2.37 26.08
N PHE A 111 -14.38 -2.33 24.80
CA PHE A 111 -15.32 -2.25 23.69
C PHE A 111 -16.29 -3.44 23.64
N LYS A 112 -15.83 -4.63 24.00
CA LYS A 112 -16.69 -5.82 24.04
C LYS A 112 -17.60 -5.90 25.25
N GLU A 113 -17.11 -5.46 26.42
CA GLU A 113 -17.78 -5.70 27.71
C GLU A 113 -18.73 -4.57 28.12
N GLN A 114 -18.69 -3.42 27.41
CA GLN A 114 -19.46 -2.23 27.72
C GLN A 114 -20.20 -1.73 26.46
N ASP A 115 -21.26 -0.95 26.66
CA ASP A 115 -22.00 -0.25 25.60
C ASP A 115 -21.12 0.89 25.04
N ALA A 116 -20.19 0.51 24.16
CA ALA A 116 -19.19 1.44 23.65
C ALA A 116 -19.78 2.41 22.62
N ASN A 117 -20.75 1.98 21.82
CA ASN A 117 -21.44 2.81 20.85
C ASN A 117 -22.56 3.67 21.47
N GLY A 118 -22.99 3.37 22.70
CA GLY A 118 -23.96 4.15 23.45
C GLY A 118 -25.43 3.95 23.03
N ASN A 119 -25.73 2.86 22.30
CA ASN A 119 -27.06 2.58 21.78
C ASN A 119 -27.95 1.79 22.74
N GLY A 120 -27.39 1.26 23.85
CA GLY A 120 -28.08 0.50 24.88
C GLY A 120 -28.12 -1.02 24.66
N ASP A 121 -27.51 -1.54 23.59
CA ASP A 121 -27.33 -2.97 23.33
C ASP A 121 -25.86 -3.36 23.56
N LEU A 122 -25.58 -4.20 24.55
CA LEU A 122 -24.23 -4.68 24.90
C LEU A 122 -23.73 -5.83 24.01
N ASN A 123 -24.44 -6.19 22.95
CA ASN A 123 -24.14 -7.40 22.19
C ASN A 123 -23.90 -7.11 20.70
N ASP A 124 -23.95 -5.88 20.26
CA ASP A 124 -23.74 -5.52 18.86
C ASP A 124 -22.35 -4.95 18.56
N GLU A 125 -21.53 -4.74 19.60
CA GLU A 125 -20.17 -4.27 19.43
C GLU A 125 -19.25 -5.34 18.81
N ILE A 126 -18.56 -4.95 17.76
CA ILE A 126 -17.48 -5.70 17.11
C ILE A 126 -16.16 -4.97 17.43
N PRO A 127 -15.40 -5.39 18.46
CA PRO A 127 -14.23 -4.64 18.89
C PRO A 127 -13.17 -4.45 17.83
N LEU A 128 -12.81 -5.54 17.11
CA LEU A 128 -11.84 -5.53 16.03
C LEU A 128 -12.34 -6.35 14.85
N SER A 129 -12.24 -5.79 13.65
CA SER A 129 -12.63 -6.45 12.40
C SER A 129 -11.60 -6.24 11.30
N THR A 130 -11.58 -7.12 10.30
CA THR A 130 -10.88 -6.93 9.04
C THR A 130 -11.59 -7.69 7.93
N VAL A 131 -11.05 -7.61 6.71
CA VAL A 131 -11.59 -8.28 5.53
C VAL A 131 -10.52 -9.12 4.84
N THR A 132 -10.95 -10.09 4.05
CA THR A 132 -10.06 -11.11 3.43
C THR A 132 -9.14 -10.55 2.36
N SER A 133 -9.45 -9.37 1.81
CA SER A 133 -8.69 -8.77 0.71
C SER A 133 -8.78 -7.26 0.70
N GLY A 134 -7.66 -6.62 0.35
CA GLY A 134 -7.52 -5.17 0.22
C GLY A 134 -6.21 -4.67 0.78
N ALA A 135 -5.89 -3.41 0.47
CA ALA A 135 -4.66 -2.80 0.96
C ALA A 135 -4.72 -2.56 2.47
N GLY A 136 -3.72 -3.08 3.18
CA GLY A 136 -3.56 -2.94 4.62
C GLY A 136 -4.53 -3.76 5.48
N THR A 137 -5.26 -4.73 4.88
CA THR A 137 -6.30 -5.49 5.61
C THR A 137 -5.78 -6.77 6.27
N GLN A 138 -4.51 -7.12 6.07
CA GLN A 138 -3.93 -8.35 6.60
C GLN A 138 -3.89 -8.33 8.12
N ILE A 139 -4.46 -9.36 8.77
CA ILE A 139 -4.48 -9.48 10.23
C ILE A 139 -3.07 -9.58 10.83
N ASP A 140 -2.15 -10.20 10.11
CA ASP A 140 -0.73 -10.31 10.42
C ASP A 140 0.11 -9.15 9.84
N GLY A 141 -0.51 -7.99 9.68
CA GLY A 141 0.12 -6.75 9.22
C GLY A 141 0.44 -5.80 10.39
N PHE A 142 -0.38 -4.77 10.58
CA PHE A 142 -0.17 -3.74 11.60
C PHE A 142 0.05 -4.33 13.01
N LEU A 143 -0.78 -5.29 13.43
CA LEU A 143 -0.71 -5.91 14.75
C LEU A 143 0.45 -6.89 14.91
N MET A 144 1.11 -7.30 13.83
CA MET A 144 2.29 -8.16 13.87
C MET A 144 3.58 -7.35 14.07
N ASN A 145 3.65 -6.14 13.52
CA ASN A 145 4.87 -5.33 13.56
C ASN A 145 5.43 -5.04 14.96
N PRO A 146 4.63 -4.93 16.03
CA PRO A 146 5.14 -4.84 17.40
C PRO A 146 5.96 -6.04 17.87
N PHE A 147 5.78 -7.22 17.25
CA PHE A 147 6.47 -8.47 17.58
C PHE A 147 7.51 -8.85 16.53
N GLN A 148 7.17 -8.70 15.26
CA GLN A 148 8.00 -9.06 14.12
C GLN A 148 7.73 -8.12 12.96
N LEU A 149 8.76 -7.43 12.48
CA LEU A 149 8.65 -6.66 11.25
C LEU A 149 8.23 -7.60 10.10
N THR A 150 7.18 -7.21 9.39
CA THR A 150 6.67 -7.94 8.23
C THR A 150 6.22 -6.96 7.14
N SER A 151 6.36 -7.35 5.88
CA SER A 151 5.82 -6.59 4.76
C SER A 151 4.40 -7.02 4.41
N GLU A 152 3.66 -6.15 3.71
CA GLU A 152 2.25 -6.39 3.36
C GLU A 152 2.05 -7.62 2.46
N THR A 153 2.81 -7.72 1.38
CA THR A 153 2.49 -8.62 0.25
C THR A 153 3.25 -9.93 0.25
N ASN A 154 4.51 -9.95 0.67
CA ASN A 154 5.38 -11.13 0.57
C ASN A 154 5.98 -11.57 1.90
N LYS A 155 5.71 -10.81 2.98
CA LYS A 155 6.20 -11.09 4.33
C LYS A 155 7.74 -11.14 4.43
N LEU A 156 8.42 -10.47 3.50
CA LEU A 156 9.88 -10.44 3.43
C LEU A 156 10.42 -9.13 3.99
N TYR A 157 11.62 -9.21 4.54
CA TYR A 157 12.47 -8.07 4.87
C TYR A 157 13.94 -8.45 4.71
N LEU A 158 14.83 -7.46 4.68
CA LEU A 158 16.27 -7.68 4.66
C LEU A 158 16.83 -7.54 6.08
N ASP A 159 17.49 -8.61 6.55
CA ASP A 159 18.27 -8.58 7.77
C ASP A 159 19.76 -8.53 7.42
N ASN A 160 20.35 -7.34 7.50
CA ASN A 160 21.74 -7.08 7.10
C ASN A 160 22.08 -7.64 5.70
N GLY A 161 21.20 -7.40 4.73
CA GLY A 161 21.33 -7.86 3.34
C GLY A 161 20.90 -9.31 3.11
N LYS A 162 20.46 -10.02 4.13
CA LYS A 162 19.90 -11.36 4.00
C LYS A 162 18.38 -11.31 3.82
N VAL A 163 17.89 -11.89 2.74
CA VAL A 163 16.44 -12.04 2.50
C VAL A 163 15.84 -12.96 3.57
N THR A 164 14.93 -12.41 4.35
CA THR A 164 14.33 -13.10 5.50
C THR A 164 12.82 -13.15 5.38
N PHE A 165 12.24 -14.31 5.64
CA PHE A 165 10.79 -14.53 5.66
C PHE A 165 10.29 -14.37 7.10
N ALA A 166 9.51 -13.33 7.36
CA ALA A 166 9.03 -13.01 8.71
C ALA A 166 8.22 -14.14 9.36
N PRO A 167 7.35 -14.87 8.64
CA PRO A 167 6.49 -15.90 9.24
C PRO A 167 7.20 -17.10 9.89
N VAL A 168 8.49 -17.25 9.70
CA VAL A 168 9.26 -18.33 10.38
C VAL A 168 10.11 -17.85 11.56
N GLN A 169 9.98 -16.58 11.92
CA GLN A 169 10.73 -15.98 13.02
C GLN A 169 10.00 -16.15 14.36
N GLU A 170 10.76 -16.19 15.48
CA GLU A 170 10.18 -16.34 16.82
C GLU A 170 9.24 -15.17 17.16
N GLY A 171 9.59 -13.92 16.79
CA GLY A 171 8.71 -12.78 17.00
C GLY A 171 7.36 -12.93 16.31
N TYR A 172 7.33 -13.54 15.12
CA TYR A 172 6.07 -13.81 14.42
C TYR A 172 5.21 -14.85 15.18
N LYS A 173 5.85 -15.88 15.76
CA LYS A 173 5.18 -16.86 16.63
C LYS A 173 4.53 -16.18 17.82
N GLU A 174 5.21 -15.27 18.48
CA GLU A 174 4.66 -14.50 19.60
C GLU A 174 3.51 -13.58 19.17
N GLY A 175 3.64 -12.92 18.01
CA GLY A 175 2.54 -12.16 17.42
C GLY A 175 1.30 -13.01 17.12
N LEU A 176 1.47 -14.25 16.66
CA LEU A 176 0.35 -15.19 16.48
C LEU A 176 -0.32 -15.56 17.78
N LYS A 177 0.43 -15.73 18.88
CA LYS A 177 -0.14 -15.97 20.21
C LYS A 177 -1.00 -14.79 20.66
N TYR A 178 -0.54 -13.57 20.41
CA TYR A 178 -1.32 -12.36 20.70
C TYR A 178 -2.62 -12.30 19.86
N LEU A 179 -2.56 -12.57 18.57
CA LEU A 179 -3.74 -12.61 17.71
C LEU A 179 -4.71 -13.74 18.11
N LYS A 180 -4.19 -14.90 18.52
CA LYS A 180 -4.98 -16.01 19.09
C LYS A 180 -5.71 -15.59 20.37
N GLN A 181 -5.05 -14.81 21.24
CA GLN A 181 -5.67 -14.28 22.43
C GLN A 181 -6.85 -13.37 22.06
N LEU A 182 -6.66 -12.39 21.16
CA LEU A 182 -7.74 -11.52 20.70
C LEU A 182 -8.91 -12.32 20.12
N TYR A 183 -8.63 -13.35 19.33
CA TYR A 183 -9.68 -14.20 18.74
C TYR A 183 -10.41 -15.05 19.80
N SER A 184 -9.68 -15.74 20.68
CA SER A 184 -10.25 -16.66 21.66
C SER A 184 -11.13 -15.96 22.70
N GLU A 185 -10.85 -14.70 22.99
CA GLU A 185 -11.65 -13.86 23.88
C GLU A 185 -12.79 -13.13 23.11
N GLY A 186 -12.94 -13.38 21.79
CA GLY A 186 -13.97 -12.78 20.94
C GLY A 186 -13.78 -11.29 20.72
N LEU A 187 -12.54 -10.80 20.81
CA LEU A 187 -12.19 -9.42 20.52
C LEU A 187 -11.95 -9.20 19.03
N LEU A 188 -11.55 -10.25 18.31
CA LEU A 188 -11.44 -10.27 16.85
C LEU A 188 -12.68 -10.95 16.25
N ASN A 189 -13.36 -10.24 15.35
CA ASN A 189 -14.52 -10.76 14.63
C ASN A 189 -14.18 -12.05 13.87
N PRO A 190 -14.87 -13.18 14.10
CA PRO A 190 -14.66 -14.41 13.37
C PRO A 190 -14.84 -14.27 11.85
N GLU A 191 -15.75 -13.41 11.41
CA GLU A 191 -16.00 -13.13 9.99
C GLU A 191 -14.78 -12.46 9.28
N SER A 192 -13.79 -11.98 10.03
CA SER A 192 -12.56 -11.39 9.49
C SER A 192 -11.79 -12.31 8.53
N PHE A 193 -12.01 -13.62 8.61
CA PHE A 193 -11.37 -14.62 7.76
C PHE A 193 -12.20 -14.99 6.52
N THR A 194 -13.44 -14.49 6.41
CA THR A 194 -14.39 -14.89 5.34
C THR A 194 -15.08 -13.70 4.67
N GLN A 195 -15.26 -12.59 5.38
CA GLN A 195 -16.01 -11.44 4.87
C GLN A 195 -15.20 -10.60 3.87
N ASP A 196 -15.92 -9.97 2.95
CA ASP A 196 -15.39 -8.95 2.06
C ASP A 196 -15.63 -7.53 2.59
N LYS A 197 -15.06 -6.54 1.89
CA LYS A 197 -15.20 -5.12 2.22
C LYS A 197 -16.68 -4.66 2.26
N ASN A 198 -17.50 -5.11 1.29
CA ASN A 198 -18.88 -4.64 1.19
C ASN A 198 -19.71 -5.13 2.38
N ASN A 199 -19.47 -6.37 2.81
CA ASN A 199 -20.09 -6.91 4.01
C ASN A 199 -19.74 -6.07 5.25
N GLN A 200 -18.46 -5.79 5.46
CA GLN A 200 -18.00 -4.97 6.60
C GLN A 200 -18.61 -3.57 6.58
N VAL A 201 -18.63 -2.90 5.42
CA VAL A 201 -19.27 -1.59 5.26
C VAL A 201 -20.77 -1.67 5.55
N ASN A 202 -21.48 -2.66 4.97
CA ASN A 202 -22.92 -2.80 5.17
C ASN A 202 -23.29 -3.02 6.64
N ILE A 203 -22.51 -3.82 7.37
CA ILE A 203 -22.74 -4.06 8.80
C ILE A 203 -22.57 -2.76 9.60
N ASN A 204 -21.50 -2.01 9.33
CA ASN A 204 -21.22 -0.77 10.06
C ASN A 204 -22.18 0.39 9.71
N GLU A 205 -22.77 0.36 8.52
CA GLU A 205 -23.71 1.38 8.05
C GLU A 205 -25.19 1.03 8.32
N ALA A 206 -25.49 -0.18 8.83
CA ALA A 206 -26.86 -0.70 8.93
C ALA A 206 -27.77 0.05 9.93
N GLY A 207 -27.21 0.67 10.96
CA GLY A 207 -27.94 1.41 12.02
C GLY A 207 -27.52 2.87 12.09
N ASP A 208 -27.95 3.57 13.12
CA ASP A 208 -27.58 4.96 13.36
C ASP A 208 -26.14 5.05 13.92
N GLU A 209 -25.75 4.12 14.77
CA GLU A 209 -24.42 4.09 15.37
C GLU A 209 -23.45 3.15 14.63
N CYS A 210 -22.15 3.37 14.79
CA CYS A 210 -21.13 2.41 14.36
C CYS A 210 -21.16 1.17 15.27
N VAL A 211 -21.02 -0.02 14.67
CA VAL A 211 -20.91 -1.29 15.41
C VAL A 211 -19.50 -1.87 15.38
N ILE A 212 -18.56 -1.25 14.68
CA ILE A 212 -17.16 -1.67 14.60
C ILE A 212 -16.29 -0.71 15.40
N GLY A 213 -15.60 -1.21 16.43
CA GLY A 213 -14.70 -0.41 17.27
C GLY A 213 -13.36 -0.11 16.59
N ALA A 214 -12.77 -1.11 15.97
CA ALA A 214 -11.52 -0.96 15.23
C ALA A 214 -11.46 -1.87 13.99
N PHE A 215 -10.68 -1.46 12.98
CA PHE A 215 -10.49 -2.27 11.79
C PHE A 215 -9.14 -2.02 11.11
N LEU A 216 -8.64 -3.04 10.41
CA LEU A 216 -7.40 -2.97 9.63
C LEU A 216 -7.70 -2.61 8.19
N ALA A 217 -7.10 -1.54 7.70
CA ALA A 217 -7.17 -1.14 6.29
C ALA A 217 -6.26 0.06 5.99
N GLN A 218 -5.91 0.27 4.73
CA GLN A 218 -5.23 1.47 4.29
C GLN A 218 -6.02 2.77 4.59
N ARG A 219 -7.37 2.71 4.59
CA ARG A 219 -8.26 3.89 4.64
C ARG A 219 -9.62 3.57 5.28
N PRO A 220 -10.34 4.59 5.79
CA PRO A 220 -11.65 4.40 6.45
C PRO A 220 -12.73 3.77 5.56
N GLY A 221 -12.63 3.92 4.23
CA GLY A 221 -13.59 3.36 3.28
C GLY A 221 -13.68 1.84 3.22
N TYR A 222 -13.01 1.12 4.12
CA TYR A 222 -13.17 -0.32 4.31
C TYR A 222 -14.21 -0.68 5.37
N ALA A 223 -14.63 0.29 6.18
CA ALA A 223 -15.71 0.11 7.16
C ALA A 223 -16.85 1.14 7.01
N CYS A 224 -16.63 2.22 6.21
CA CYS A 224 -17.61 3.29 6.02
C CYS A 224 -17.85 3.56 4.55
N ASP A 225 -19.07 3.93 4.17
CA ASP A 225 -19.39 4.41 2.81
C ASP A 225 -19.02 5.90 2.69
N LEU A 226 -18.06 6.17 1.81
CA LEU A 226 -17.57 7.53 1.53
C LEU A 226 -18.08 8.09 0.20
N THR A 227 -18.93 7.37 -0.51
CA THR A 227 -19.23 7.62 -1.92
C THR A 227 -20.70 7.81 -2.24
N THR A 228 -21.60 7.26 -1.44
CA THR A 228 -23.05 7.31 -1.67
C THR A 228 -23.68 8.50 -0.97
N GLU A 229 -24.40 9.33 -1.72
CA GLU A 229 -25.17 10.46 -1.13
C GLU A 229 -26.55 9.98 -0.61
N PRO A 230 -27.04 10.48 0.53
CA PRO A 230 -26.37 11.40 1.44
C PRO A 230 -25.17 10.73 2.13
N TYR A 231 -24.06 11.44 2.22
CA TYR A 231 -22.83 10.90 2.81
C TYR A 231 -23.02 10.56 4.29
N SER A 232 -22.50 9.41 4.68
CA SER A 232 -22.42 9.01 6.08
C SER A 232 -21.34 9.81 6.80
N ASP A 233 -21.61 10.24 8.03
CA ASP A 233 -20.64 10.89 8.91
C ASP A 233 -19.88 9.89 9.81
N LYS A 234 -20.22 8.61 9.76
CA LYS A 234 -19.62 7.56 10.58
C LYS A 234 -18.11 7.46 10.44
N TRP A 235 -17.57 7.70 9.23
CA TRP A 235 -16.14 7.68 9.00
C TRP A 235 -15.37 8.72 9.83
N LYS A 236 -16.03 9.80 10.27
CA LYS A 236 -15.43 10.86 11.10
C LYS A 236 -15.10 10.40 12.51
N GLN A 237 -15.74 9.33 12.97
CA GLN A 237 -15.49 8.73 14.28
C GLN A 237 -14.17 7.94 14.32
N TYR A 238 -13.57 7.61 13.16
CA TYR A 238 -12.38 6.79 13.10
C TYR A 238 -11.11 7.60 12.91
N GLN A 239 -10.13 7.35 13.78
CA GLN A 239 -8.77 7.86 13.62
C GLN A 239 -7.78 6.70 13.44
N SER A 240 -6.71 6.95 12.71
CA SER A 240 -5.64 5.96 12.60
C SER A 240 -4.86 5.88 13.89
N LEU A 241 -4.66 4.66 14.37
CA LEU A 241 -3.77 4.38 15.47
C LEU A 241 -2.30 4.55 15.02
N ALA A 242 -1.47 5.19 15.83
CA ALA A 242 -0.03 5.17 15.63
C ALA A 242 0.50 3.74 15.81
N PRO A 243 1.65 3.38 15.20
CA PRO A 243 2.24 2.06 15.42
C PRO A 243 2.43 1.76 16.90
N LEU A 244 1.97 0.58 17.32
CA LEU A 244 2.00 0.16 18.71
C LEU A 244 3.39 -0.29 19.15
N THR A 245 3.70 -0.09 20.41
CA THR A 245 4.88 -0.67 21.05
C THR A 245 4.55 -2.08 21.58
N GLY A 246 5.35 -3.05 21.18
CA GLY A 246 5.27 -4.44 21.62
C GLY A 246 5.87 -4.69 23.01
N PRO A 247 5.76 -5.91 23.53
CA PRO A 247 6.23 -6.27 24.86
C PRO A 247 7.75 -6.11 25.05
N ASP A 248 8.53 -6.28 23.99
CA ASP A 248 9.98 -6.13 23.99
C ASP A 248 10.45 -4.70 23.66
N GLY A 249 9.51 -3.75 23.56
CA GLY A 249 9.77 -2.35 23.25
C GLY A 249 9.89 -2.06 21.75
N GLN A 250 9.66 -3.04 20.86
CA GLN A 250 9.65 -2.82 19.42
C GLN A 250 8.46 -1.95 19.02
N CYS A 251 8.75 -0.85 18.33
CA CYS A 251 7.76 0.00 17.68
C CYS A 251 8.26 0.32 16.28
N VAL A 252 7.70 -0.31 15.27
CA VAL A 252 8.12 -0.15 13.87
C VAL A 252 6.93 -0.18 12.94
N ALA A 253 6.94 0.72 11.95
CA ALA A 253 6.01 0.70 10.83
C ALA A 253 6.68 0.06 9.61
N SER A 254 6.04 -0.92 9.01
CA SER A 254 6.42 -1.40 7.69
C SER A 254 6.27 -0.29 6.66
N TRP A 255 7.30 -0.10 5.86
CA TRP A 255 7.41 0.92 4.85
C TRP A 255 7.85 0.31 3.52
N ASN A 256 7.18 0.66 2.45
CA ASN A 256 7.58 0.24 1.11
C ASN A 256 7.65 1.44 0.16
N PRO A 257 8.84 2.05 -0.02
CA PRO A 257 9.01 3.17 -0.95
C PRO A 257 8.89 2.75 -2.41
N TYR A 258 9.08 1.48 -2.71
CA TYR A 258 9.10 0.98 -4.10
C TYR A 258 7.72 0.79 -4.68
N VAL A 259 6.67 0.73 -3.85
CA VAL A 259 5.28 0.68 -4.32
C VAL A 259 4.88 1.93 -5.12
N MET A 260 5.64 3.01 -4.99
CA MET A 260 5.47 4.22 -5.80
C MET A 260 5.74 3.98 -7.28
N PHE A 261 6.53 2.97 -7.64
CA PHE A 261 6.99 2.74 -9.00
C PHE A 261 6.36 1.49 -9.59
N GLN A 262 5.56 1.68 -10.62
CA GLN A 262 5.04 0.58 -11.42
C GLN A 262 5.79 0.56 -12.74
N THR A 263 6.70 -0.41 -12.90
CA THR A 263 7.48 -0.61 -14.13
C THR A 263 6.67 -1.31 -15.21
N GLY A 264 7.24 -1.44 -16.41
CA GLY A 264 6.59 -2.18 -17.49
C GLY A 264 5.38 -1.47 -18.10
N MET A 265 5.21 -0.16 -17.87
CA MET A 265 4.01 0.56 -18.30
C MET A 265 4.12 1.04 -19.76
N THR A 266 5.23 1.65 -20.13
CA THR A 266 5.40 2.24 -21.47
C THR A 266 6.75 1.88 -22.05
N PHE A 267 6.77 1.36 -23.28
CA PHE A 267 7.96 0.96 -24.03
C PHE A 267 8.03 1.65 -25.41
N ILE A 268 9.23 1.71 -25.96
CA ILE A 268 9.44 2.08 -27.35
C ILE A 268 9.96 0.85 -28.11
N SER A 269 9.24 0.44 -29.16
CA SER A 269 9.62 -0.69 -29.99
C SER A 269 10.95 -0.43 -30.71
N SER A 270 11.79 -1.44 -30.87
CA SER A 270 13.01 -1.36 -31.68
C SER A 270 12.74 -1.09 -33.16
N SER A 271 11.51 -1.31 -33.63
CA SER A 271 11.07 -0.99 -35.00
C SER A 271 10.59 0.46 -35.16
N CYS A 272 10.61 1.27 -34.10
CA CYS A 272 10.17 2.66 -34.16
C CYS A 272 11.07 3.47 -35.09
N SER A 273 10.45 4.13 -36.09
CA SER A 273 11.18 4.89 -37.11
C SER A 273 11.77 6.22 -36.59
N ASN A 274 11.20 6.75 -35.49
CA ASN A 274 11.68 7.98 -34.86
C ASN A 274 11.57 7.88 -33.33
N PRO A 275 12.46 7.12 -32.68
CA PRO A 275 12.36 6.84 -31.27
C PRO A 275 12.54 8.07 -30.38
N GLU A 276 13.35 9.07 -30.78
CA GLU A 276 13.48 10.31 -30.02
C GLU A 276 12.17 11.10 -29.98
N ALA A 277 11.48 11.21 -31.13
CA ALA A 277 10.18 11.90 -31.16
C ALA A 277 9.11 11.13 -30.32
N ALA A 278 9.12 9.81 -30.39
CA ALA A 278 8.26 8.97 -29.58
C ALA A 278 8.54 9.18 -28.07
N PHE A 279 9.82 9.16 -27.67
CA PHE A 279 10.22 9.40 -26.29
C PHE A 279 9.79 10.79 -25.80
N ARG A 280 10.06 11.86 -26.57
CA ARG A 280 9.66 13.22 -26.19
C ARG A 280 8.15 13.37 -26.03
N LEU A 281 7.36 12.70 -26.88
CA LEU A 281 5.90 12.70 -26.77
C LEU A 281 5.44 12.01 -25.49
N LEU A 282 6.02 10.85 -25.16
CA LEU A 282 5.71 10.11 -23.92
C LEU A 282 6.12 10.91 -22.68
N ASP A 283 7.35 11.40 -22.63
CA ASP A 283 7.86 12.23 -21.53
C ASP A 283 6.94 13.44 -21.29
N TYR A 284 6.48 14.10 -22.36
CA TYR A 284 5.56 15.23 -22.25
C TYR A 284 4.16 14.80 -21.73
N ILE A 285 3.55 13.78 -22.33
CA ILE A 285 2.17 13.37 -22.00
C ILE A 285 2.12 12.83 -20.56
N GLU A 286 3.04 11.95 -20.20
CA GLU A 286 3.03 11.23 -18.93
C GLU A 286 3.40 12.13 -17.75
N THR A 287 4.12 13.22 -18.00
CA THR A 287 4.46 14.21 -16.96
C THR A 287 3.51 15.40 -16.90
N GLN A 288 2.56 15.55 -17.85
CA GLN A 288 1.48 16.54 -17.78
C GLN A 288 0.35 16.10 -16.83
N THR A 289 0.71 15.77 -15.62
CA THR A 289 -0.14 15.11 -14.60
C THR A 289 -1.43 15.87 -14.32
N TYR A 290 -1.39 17.20 -14.29
CA TYR A 290 -2.58 18.02 -14.06
C TYR A 290 -3.66 17.76 -15.10
N ARG A 291 -3.30 17.80 -16.40
CA ARG A 291 -4.25 17.59 -17.49
C ARG A 291 -4.74 16.16 -17.58
N ALA A 292 -3.85 15.21 -17.32
CA ALA A 292 -4.17 13.80 -17.41
C ALA A 292 -5.06 13.31 -16.27
N ILE A 293 -4.82 13.78 -15.04
CA ILE A 293 -5.53 13.33 -13.84
C ILE A 293 -6.71 14.24 -13.48
N LEU A 294 -6.52 15.54 -13.60
CA LEU A 294 -7.52 16.51 -13.13
C LEU A 294 -8.58 16.83 -14.20
N GLY A 295 -8.30 16.54 -15.46
CA GLY A 295 -9.24 16.82 -16.55
C GLY A 295 -9.01 18.19 -17.20
N LYS A 296 -10.08 18.93 -17.45
CA LYS A 296 -10.04 20.22 -18.15
C LYS A 296 -9.91 21.39 -17.19
N GLU A 297 -8.88 22.21 -17.39
CA GLU A 297 -8.71 23.46 -16.65
C GLU A 297 -9.89 24.41 -16.84
N GLY A 298 -10.31 25.08 -15.78
CA GLY A 298 -11.49 25.93 -15.72
C GLY A 298 -12.82 25.17 -15.60
N VAL A 299 -12.79 23.83 -15.66
CA VAL A 299 -13.97 22.96 -15.51
C VAL A 299 -13.78 22.01 -14.33
N ASN A 300 -12.73 21.25 -14.31
CA ASN A 300 -12.46 20.25 -13.28
C ASN A 300 -11.45 20.74 -12.24
N TYR A 301 -10.55 21.61 -12.64
CA TYR A 301 -9.58 22.26 -11.78
C TYR A 301 -9.23 23.66 -12.28
N VAL A 302 -8.59 24.45 -11.43
CA VAL A 302 -7.92 25.70 -11.79
C VAL A 302 -6.50 25.70 -11.27
N MET A 303 -5.57 26.25 -12.05
CA MET A 303 -4.27 26.62 -11.54
C MET A 303 -4.40 27.85 -10.67
N LEU A 304 -3.64 27.92 -9.60
CA LEU A 304 -3.61 29.07 -8.68
C LEU A 304 -2.48 30.01 -9.04
N ASP A 305 -2.71 31.29 -8.81
CA ASP A 305 -1.71 32.33 -9.07
C ASP A 305 -0.56 32.27 -8.06
N ASP A 306 0.60 32.83 -8.46
CA ASP A 306 1.80 32.84 -7.62
C ASP A 306 1.65 33.60 -6.29
N ASP A 307 0.63 34.42 -6.14
CA ASP A 307 0.31 35.16 -4.92
C ASP A 307 -0.78 34.50 -4.07
N THR A 308 -1.24 33.29 -4.43
CA THR A 308 -2.25 32.58 -3.64
C THR A 308 -1.79 32.35 -2.20
N THR A 309 -2.76 32.46 -1.29
CA THR A 309 -2.61 32.13 0.13
C THR A 309 -3.16 30.74 0.46
N GLU A 310 -3.74 30.04 -0.53
CA GLU A 310 -4.24 28.68 -0.34
C GLU A 310 -3.06 27.71 -0.11
N VAL A 311 -3.29 26.77 0.79
CA VAL A 311 -2.31 25.74 1.15
C VAL A 311 -2.79 24.36 0.74
N GLY A 312 -1.87 23.46 0.60
CA GLY A 312 -2.15 22.07 0.27
C GLY A 312 -2.61 21.25 1.46
N MET A 313 -2.70 19.95 1.23
CA MET A 313 -3.24 18.96 2.17
C MET A 313 -2.47 18.90 3.51
N ASP A 314 -1.20 19.28 3.53
CA ASP A 314 -0.37 19.37 4.73
C ASP A 314 -0.61 20.63 5.56
N GLY A 315 -1.35 21.60 5.03
CA GLY A 315 -1.64 22.89 5.65
C GLY A 315 -0.46 23.89 5.62
N VAL A 316 0.63 23.56 4.93
CA VAL A 316 1.88 24.36 4.89
C VAL A 316 2.35 24.61 3.47
N THR A 317 2.37 23.58 2.63
CA THR A 317 2.80 23.69 1.23
C THR A 317 1.87 24.61 0.48
N LYS A 318 2.43 25.59 -0.23
CA LYS A 318 1.67 26.49 -1.09
C LYS A 318 0.97 25.68 -2.18
N ALA A 319 -0.35 25.83 -2.28
CA ALA A 319 -1.11 25.15 -3.29
C ALA A 319 -0.82 25.68 -4.70
N LEU A 320 -0.75 24.78 -5.67
CA LEU A 320 -0.55 25.11 -7.08
C LEU A 320 -1.85 25.00 -7.90
N TYR A 321 -2.78 24.17 -7.45
CA TYR A 321 -4.06 23.98 -8.11
C TYR A 321 -5.17 23.67 -7.10
N LYS A 322 -6.40 23.84 -7.56
CA LYS A 322 -7.62 23.53 -6.81
C LYS A 322 -8.56 22.72 -7.66
N LYS A 323 -9.04 21.60 -7.16
CA LYS A 323 -10.10 20.81 -7.77
C LYS A 323 -11.45 21.54 -7.64
N LEU A 324 -12.20 21.63 -8.74
CA LEU A 324 -13.52 22.24 -8.78
C LEU A 324 -14.63 21.18 -8.65
N ASP A 325 -14.62 20.18 -9.54
CA ASP A 325 -15.56 19.06 -9.51
C ASP A 325 -14.91 17.82 -10.10
N ALA A 326 -14.74 16.78 -9.27
CA ALA A 326 -14.18 15.52 -9.70
C ALA A 326 -15.20 14.63 -10.44
N SER A 327 -16.49 14.88 -10.28
CA SER A 327 -17.55 14.01 -10.84
C SER A 327 -17.63 14.05 -12.36
N THR A 328 -17.11 15.13 -12.98
CA THR A 328 -17.11 15.32 -14.43
C THR A 328 -15.74 15.11 -15.07
N ALA A 329 -14.69 14.82 -14.26
CA ALA A 329 -13.36 14.52 -14.78
C ALA A 329 -13.39 13.19 -15.50
N ASN A 330 -13.35 13.23 -16.82
CA ASN A 330 -13.17 12.04 -17.63
C ASN A 330 -11.68 11.68 -17.64
N VAL A 331 -11.25 11.00 -16.57
CA VAL A 331 -9.86 10.57 -16.35
C VAL A 331 -9.48 9.34 -17.19
N THR A 332 -9.92 9.29 -18.42
CA THR A 332 -9.65 8.15 -19.31
C THR A 332 -8.17 8.03 -19.71
N LEU A 333 -7.38 9.09 -19.55
CA LEU A 333 -5.95 9.06 -19.88
C LEU A 333 -5.14 8.16 -18.94
N ASN A 334 -5.53 7.99 -17.69
CA ASN A 334 -4.85 7.07 -16.77
C ASN A 334 -5.04 5.58 -17.11
N GLN A 335 -5.86 5.27 -18.11
CA GLN A 335 -6.04 3.91 -18.63
C GLN A 335 -5.09 3.58 -19.79
N VAL A 336 -4.35 4.55 -20.28
CA VAL A 336 -3.64 4.45 -21.57
C VAL A 336 -2.13 4.65 -21.43
N THR A 337 -1.66 5.43 -20.43
CA THR A 337 -0.25 5.79 -20.27
C THR A 337 0.17 5.73 -18.80
N ALA A 338 1.48 5.62 -18.56
CA ALA A 338 2.07 5.89 -17.28
C ALA A 338 1.84 7.36 -16.89
N LEU A 339 1.79 7.66 -15.60
CA LEU A 339 1.64 9.01 -15.08
C LEU A 339 2.68 9.25 -13.99
N VAL A 340 3.25 10.44 -13.97
CA VAL A 340 4.19 10.87 -12.94
C VAL A 340 3.48 11.81 -11.97
N ARG A 341 3.13 11.31 -10.81
CA ARG A 341 2.58 12.07 -9.68
C ARG A 341 3.64 12.17 -8.60
N THR A 342 4.38 13.26 -8.59
CA THR A 342 5.40 13.49 -7.55
C THR A 342 4.75 13.74 -6.18
N PRO A 343 5.47 13.56 -5.06
CA PRO A 343 4.98 13.95 -3.73
C PRO A 343 4.51 15.41 -3.70
N ASP A 344 5.28 16.32 -4.29
CA ASP A 344 4.96 17.76 -4.32
C ASP A 344 3.66 18.04 -5.08
N PHE A 345 3.42 17.34 -6.20
CA PHE A 345 2.15 17.46 -6.92
C PHE A 345 0.95 17.13 -6.02
N LEU A 346 1.05 16.08 -5.24
CA LEU A 346 -0.04 15.64 -4.36
C LEU A 346 -0.26 16.58 -3.18
N LEU A 347 0.81 17.15 -2.64
CA LEU A 347 0.74 18.13 -1.57
C LEU A 347 0.22 19.50 -2.06
N ALA A 348 0.40 19.80 -3.34
CA ALA A 348 0.03 21.08 -3.95
C ALA A 348 -1.47 21.23 -4.28
N ASP A 349 -2.32 20.24 -4.00
CA ASP A 349 -3.77 20.35 -4.13
C ASP A 349 -4.34 21.23 -3.02
N ALA A 350 -4.97 22.34 -3.38
CA ALA A 350 -5.67 23.21 -2.45
C ALA A 350 -6.85 22.47 -1.82
N THR A 351 -6.59 21.84 -0.72
CA THR A 351 -7.58 21.07 0.05
C THR A 351 -7.74 21.71 1.42
N ASN A 352 -8.99 21.83 1.88
CA ASN A 352 -9.22 22.29 3.26
C ASN A 352 -8.45 21.39 4.24
N PRO A 353 -7.55 21.96 5.04
CA PRO A 353 -6.79 21.17 6.00
C PRO A 353 -7.65 20.55 7.11
N ASP A 354 -8.85 21.07 7.36
CA ASP A 354 -9.84 20.40 8.22
C ASP A 354 -10.61 19.34 7.40
N PRO A 355 -10.31 18.03 7.58
CA PRO A 355 -10.95 16.98 6.80
C PRO A 355 -12.43 16.79 7.12
N TYR A 356 -12.90 17.37 8.22
CA TYR A 356 -14.24 17.17 8.77
C TYR A 356 -15.14 18.40 8.57
N ALA A 357 -14.64 19.47 7.90
CA ALA A 357 -15.42 20.66 7.62
C ALA A 357 -16.66 20.33 6.77
N GLU A 358 -17.75 21.09 6.96
CA GLU A 358 -19.04 20.83 6.31
C GLU A 358 -19.00 20.90 4.78
N ASP A 359 -18.07 21.69 4.23
CA ASP A 359 -17.88 21.85 2.79
C ASP A 359 -16.93 20.79 2.18
N VAL A 360 -16.36 19.90 3.01
CA VAL A 360 -15.43 18.86 2.56
C VAL A 360 -16.15 17.54 2.30
N LYS A 361 -16.15 17.11 1.04
CA LYS A 361 -16.68 15.79 0.68
C LYS A 361 -15.83 14.68 1.34
N PRO A 362 -16.45 13.58 1.83
CA PRO A 362 -15.71 12.50 2.53
C PRO A 362 -14.51 11.96 1.77
N VAL A 363 -14.59 11.86 0.44
CA VAL A 363 -13.49 11.41 -0.43
C VAL A 363 -12.27 12.35 -0.35
N ASN A 364 -12.46 13.64 -0.20
CA ASN A 364 -11.40 14.63 -0.08
C ASN A 364 -10.85 14.67 1.36
N GLY A 365 -11.74 14.73 2.36
CA GLY A 365 -11.35 14.69 3.78
C GLY A 365 -10.56 13.43 4.12
N ARG A 366 -10.96 12.28 3.59
CA ARG A 366 -10.22 11.01 3.71
C ARG A 366 -8.75 11.17 3.29
N ASN A 367 -8.44 11.88 2.21
CA ASN A 367 -7.05 12.03 1.75
C ASN A 367 -6.18 12.74 2.79
N VAL A 368 -6.72 13.77 3.45
CA VAL A 368 -6.04 14.46 4.57
C VAL A 368 -5.82 13.51 5.75
N VAL A 369 -6.85 12.72 6.11
CA VAL A 369 -6.78 11.79 7.24
C VAL A 369 -5.73 10.70 7.00
N ILE A 370 -5.71 10.08 5.81
CA ILE A 370 -4.72 9.04 5.49
C ILE A 370 -3.30 9.59 5.34
N TYR A 371 -3.14 10.83 4.88
CA TYR A 371 -1.86 11.51 4.85
C TYR A 371 -1.31 11.71 6.28
N ARG A 372 -2.12 12.28 7.18
CA ARG A 372 -1.75 12.46 8.60
C ARG A 372 -1.43 11.14 9.30
N ALA A 373 -2.24 10.12 9.05
CA ALA A 373 -1.96 8.76 9.54
C ALA A 373 -0.57 8.27 9.09
N SER A 374 -0.20 8.53 7.83
CA SER A 374 1.09 8.10 7.30
C SER A 374 2.27 8.85 7.93
N LEU A 375 2.10 10.12 8.31
CA LEU A 375 3.12 10.87 9.05
C LEU A 375 3.44 10.26 10.42
N GLU A 376 2.44 9.67 11.11
CA GLU A 376 2.69 8.97 12.38
C GLU A 376 3.51 7.68 12.15
N HIS A 377 3.23 6.96 11.06
CA HIS A 377 3.99 5.77 10.68
C HIS A 377 5.43 6.11 10.28
N GLU A 378 5.63 7.25 9.61
CA GLU A 378 6.96 7.69 9.17
C GLU A 378 7.92 7.95 10.34
N LYS A 379 7.41 8.36 11.49
CA LYS A 379 8.24 8.61 12.70
C LYS A 379 8.97 7.36 13.19
N VAL A 380 8.42 6.18 12.94
CA VAL A 380 8.95 4.88 13.41
C VAL A 380 9.08 3.89 12.25
N ARG A 381 9.30 4.39 11.05
CA ARG A 381 9.44 3.54 9.86
C ARG A 381 10.66 2.61 9.96
N GLN A 382 10.54 1.45 9.36
CA GLN A 382 11.71 0.59 9.15
C GLN A 382 12.80 1.30 8.34
N SER A 383 14.04 0.88 8.52
CA SER A 383 15.16 1.42 7.74
C SER A 383 15.04 1.04 6.26
N ARG A 384 15.56 1.88 5.36
CA ARG A 384 15.53 1.57 3.91
C ARG A 384 16.27 0.28 3.59
N GLU A 385 17.37 0.02 4.30
CA GLU A 385 18.19 -1.18 4.12
C GLU A 385 17.46 -2.47 4.51
N SER A 386 16.39 -2.37 5.30
CA SER A 386 15.56 -3.52 5.66
C SER A 386 14.39 -3.76 4.70
N VAL A 387 14.15 -2.86 3.75
CA VAL A 387 13.07 -3.02 2.76
C VAL A 387 13.49 -3.95 1.64
N MET A 388 12.74 -5.02 1.43
CA MET A 388 12.94 -5.91 0.28
C MET A 388 12.31 -5.29 -0.98
N PRO A 389 13.09 -4.87 -1.99
CA PRO A 389 12.55 -4.36 -3.25
C PRO A 389 12.01 -5.48 -4.13
N ASP A 390 11.13 -5.14 -5.08
CA ASP A 390 10.85 -6.03 -6.20
C ASP A 390 12.05 -6.04 -7.16
N LEU A 391 12.52 -7.23 -7.49
CA LEU A 391 13.77 -7.44 -8.22
C LEU A 391 13.51 -7.85 -9.68
N TYR A 392 14.45 -7.50 -10.56
CA TYR A 392 14.55 -8.11 -11.88
C TYR A 392 15.11 -9.52 -11.76
N MET A 393 14.58 -10.45 -12.52
CA MET A 393 15.01 -11.85 -12.59
C MET A 393 14.94 -12.34 -14.03
N SER A 394 15.70 -13.41 -14.35
CA SER A 394 15.45 -14.11 -15.61
C SER A 394 14.00 -14.61 -15.68
N GLN A 395 13.47 -14.80 -16.88
CA GLN A 395 12.10 -15.30 -17.06
C GLN A 395 11.91 -16.70 -16.43
N GLU A 396 12.94 -17.54 -16.46
CA GLU A 396 12.94 -18.86 -15.81
C GLU A 396 12.86 -18.73 -14.29
N ASP A 397 13.77 -17.97 -13.67
CA ASP A 397 13.81 -17.75 -12.22
C ASP A 397 12.50 -17.07 -11.74
N SER A 398 11.96 -16.11 -12.49
CA SER A 398 10.71 -15.43 -12.15
C SER A 398 9.49 -16.35 -12.18
N SER A 399 9.44 -17.25 -13.17
CA SER A 399 8.37 -18.24 -13.27
C SER A 399 8.40 -19.24 -12.12
N GLU A 400 9.60 -19.75 -11.80
CA GLU A 400 9.83 -20.64 -10.65
C GLU A 400 9.49 -19.92 -9.34
N MET A 401 9.99 -18.71 -9.13
CA MET A 401 9.75 -17.89 -7.95
C MET A 401 8.26 -17.62 -7.73
N SER A 402 7.50 -17.31 -8.79
CA SER A 402 6.07 -17.02 -8.68
C SER A 402 5.27 -18.25 -8.23
N LEU A 403 5.62 -19.45 -8.71
CA LEU A 403 5.00 -20.70 -8.28
C LEU A 403 5.32 -21.00 -6.81
N LEU A 404 6.59 -20.88 -6.44
CA LEU A 404 7.05 -21.10 -5.06
C LEU A 404 6.41 -20.11 -4.10
N LYS A 405 6.38 -18.82 -4.47
CA LYS A 405 5.69 -17.78 -3.68
C LYS A 405 4.24 -18.14 -3.40
N THR A 406 3.50 -18.55 -4.43
CA THR A 406 2.09 -18.94 -4.27
C THR A 406 1.95 -20.08 -3.27
N ASN A 407 2.70 -21.15 -3.45
CA ASN A 407 2.66 -22.32 -2.56
C ASN A 407 3.03 -21.99 -1.12
N VAL A 408 4.10 -21.19 -0.93
CA VAL A 408 4.58 -20.78 0.41
C VAL A 408 3.54 -19.89 1.10
N MET A 409 2.98 -18.91 0.38
CA MET A 409 1.99 -18.00 0.95
C MET A 409 0.66 -18.69 1.27
N ASP A 410 0.24 -19.67 0.48
CA ASP A 410 -0.96 -20.47 0.76
C ASP A 410 -0.80 -21.29 2.04
N VAL A 411 0.31 -21.99 2.22
CA VAL A 411 0.62 -22.73 3.45
C VAL A 411 0.72 -21.78 4.65
N GLN A 412 1.42 -20.65 4.49
CA GLN A 412 1.53 -19.64 5.54
C GLN A 412 0.15 -19.15 5.99
N LYS A 413 -0.71 -18.77 5.04
CA LYS A 413 -2.06 -18.27 5.32
C LYS A 413 -2.94 -19.32 6.00
N GLU A 414 -2.88 -20.56 5.52
CA GLU A 414 -3.64 -21.66 6.11
C GLU A 414 -3.26 -21.88 7.59
N TYR A 415 -1.96 -22.02 7.87
CA TYR A 415 -1.49 -22.22 9.24
C TYR A 415 -1.73 -21.00 10.13
N MET A 416 -1.54 -19.80 9.63
CA MET A 416 -1.85 -18.56 10.36
C MET A 416 -3.32 -18.56 10.85
N VAL A 417 -4.27 -18.86 9.96
CA VAL A 417 -5.70 -18.93 10.35
C VAL A 417 -5.93 -20.04 11.37
N GLN A 418 -5.36 -21.23 11.16
CA GLN A 418 -5.52 -22.35 12.11
C GLN A 418 -4.92 -22.05 13.49
N PHE A 419 -3.80 -21.35 13.55
CA PHE A 419 -3.17 -20.92 14.79
C PHE A 419 -4.00 -19.84 15.51
N ILE A 420 -4.45 -18.81 14.80
CA ILE A 420 -5.25 -17.73 15.38
C ILE A 420 -6.59 -18.26 15.89
N THR A 421 -7.26 -19.12 15.13
CA THR A 421 -8.56 -19.68 15.51
C THR A 421 -8.46 -20.80 16.58
N GLY A 422 -7.24 -21.25 16.89
CA GLY A 422 -7.00 -22.33 17.85
C GLY A 422 -7.28 -23.72 17.27
N ALA A 423 -7.52 -23.87 15.98
CA ALA A 423 -7.67 -25.17 15.32
C ALA A 423 -6.37 -26.00 15.39
N LYS A 424 -5.22 -25.32 15.48
CA LYS A 424 -3.91 -25.91 15.79
C LYS A 424 -3.30 -25.21 17.00
N ASP A 425 -2.56 -25.97 17.81
CA ASP A 425 -1.75 -25.40 18.90
C ASP A 425 -0.42 -24.86 18.33
N ILE A 426 -0.13 -23.58 18.62
CA ILE A 426 1.02 -22.88 18.06
C ILE A 426 2.33 -23.54 18.50
N ASP A 427 2.47 -23.88 19.80
CA ASP A 427 3.73 -24.40 20.34
C ASP A 427 3.96 -25.86 19.91
N ALA A 428 2.90 -26.67 19.87
CA ALA A 428 2.98 -28.07 19.49
C ALA A 428 3.19 -28.29 17.98
N GLU A 429 2.64 -27.40 17.14
CA GLU A 429 2.61 -27.58 15.68
C GLU A 429 3.61 -26.67 14.92
N TRP A 430 4.38 -25.82 15.64
CA TRP A 430 5.32 -24.89 15.03
C TRP A 430 6.34 -25.57 14.12
N ASP A 431 6.98 -26.65 14.59
CA ASP A 431 7.94 -27.40 13.79
C ASP A 431 7.28 -28.07 12.57
N GLY A 432 6.03 -28.50 12.74
CA GLY A 432 5.22 -29.03 11.65
C GLY A 432 4.92 -27.96 10.59
N TYR A 433 4.63 -26.74 11.02
CA TYR A 433 4.44 -25.58 10.13
C TYR A 433 5.71 -25.25 9.33
N ILE A 434 6.87 -25.15 10.01
CA ILE A 434 8.17 -24.91 9.34
C ILE A 434 8.47 -26.02 8.32
N SER A 435 8.23 -27.27 8.70
CA SER A 435 8.39 -28.42 7.80
C SER A 435 7.45 -28.34 6.59
N ALA A 436 6.21 -27.91 6.77
CA ALA A 436 5.25 -27.76 5.69
C ALA A 436 5.68 -26.68 4.69
N LEU A 437 6.19 -25.53 5.17
CA LEU A 437 6.75 -24.47 4.33
C LEU A 437 7.97 -24.96 3.52
N ASN A 438 8.88 -25.70 4.15
CA ASN A 438 10.05 -26.25 3.46
C ASN A 438 9.65 -27.28 2.39
N ASN A 439 8.64 -28.10 2.66
CA ASN A 439 8.13 -29.08 1.71
C ASN A 439 7.53 -28.45 0.44
N VAL A 440 7.01 -27.22 0.53
CA VAL A 440 6.49 -26.48 -0.63
C VAL A 440 7.53 -25.54 -1.24
N GLY A 441 8.78 -25.56 -0.76
CA GLY A 441 9.93 -24.93 -1.38
C GLY A 441 10.34 -23.59 -0.81
N LEU A 442 10.10 -23.30 0.48
CA LEU A 442 10.52 -22.04 1.12
C LEU A 442 12.01 -21.76 0.95
N GLU A 443 12.89 -22.75 1.18
CA GLU A 443 14.33 -22.57 1.03
C GLU A 443 14.69 -22.13 -0.40
N ARG A 444 14.13 -22.82 -1.40
CA ARG A 444 14.37 -22.48 -2.82
C ARG A 444 13.81 -21.10 -3.19
N TYR A 445 12.65 -20.73 -2.66
CA TYR A 445 12.08 -19.39 -2.82
C TYR A 445 13.02 -18.29 -2.32
N LEU A 446 13.58 -18.48 -1.11
CA LEU A 446 14.54 -17.55 -0.52
C LEU A 446 15.90 -17.52 -1.26
N GLU A 447 16.39 -18.66 -1.76
CA GLU A 447 17.60 -18.73 -2.58
C GLU A 447 17.49 -17.90 -3.87
N LEU A 448 16.36 -18.03 -4.59
CA LEU A 448 16.11 -17.28 -5.81
C LEU A 448 16.08 -15.77 -5.55
N LEU A 449 15.39 -15.36 -4.48
CA LEU A 449 15.31 -13.97 -4.08
C LEU A 449 16.67 -13.42 -3.62
N GLN A 450 17.43 -14.19 -2.85
CA GLN A 450 18.77 -13.77 -2.42
C GLN A 450 19.71 -13.60 -3.61
N LYS A 451 19.71 -14.56 -4.54
CA LYS A 451 20.49 -14.46 -5.79
C LYS A 451 20.14 -13.16 -6.54
N ALA A 452 18.85 -12.89 -6.74
CA ALA A 452 18.42 -11.70 -7.46
C ALA A 452 18.78 -10.41 -6.71
N TYR A 453 18.70 -10.41 -5.38
CA TYR A 453 19.14 -9.29 -4.55
C TYR A 453 20.65 -9.03 -4.69
N ASP A 454 21.47 -10.07 -4.55
CA ASP A 454 22.93 -9.97 -4.64
C ASP A 454 23.41 -9.47 -6.03
N GLU A 455 22.67 -9.78 -7.08
CA GLU A 455 22.94 -9.32 -8.45
C GLU A 455 22.41 -7.89 -8.73
N SER A 456 21.57 -7.36 -7.87
CA SER A 456 20.93 -6.05 -8.04
C SER A 456 21.83 -4.87 -7.63
N SER A 457 21.42 -3.64 -7.98
CA SER A 457 22.04 -2.40 -7.49
C SER A 457 21.80 -2.16 -6.00
N PHE A 458 20.79 -2.81 -5.40
CA PHE A 458 20.43 -2.64 -3.99
C PHE A 458 21.39 -3.36 -3.01
N ALA A 459 22.15 -4.34 -3.48
CA ALA A 459 23.16 -5.03 -2.67
C ALA A 459 24.51 -4.30 -2.60
N LYS A 460 24.68 -3.23 -3.38
CA LYS A 460 25.94 -2.46 -3.52
C LYS A 460 25.88 -1.21 -2.66
#